data_56763ba6150f1ba3c5d07188e3639e79
#
_entry.id   56763ba6150f1ba3c5d07188e3639e79
#
_cell.length_a   1.000
_cell.length_b   1.000
_cell.length_c   1.000
_cell.angle_alpha   90.00
_cell.angle_beta   90.00
_cell.angle_gamma   90.00
#
_symmetry.space_group_name_H-M   'P 1'
#
loop_
_entity.id
_entity.type
_entity.pdbx_description
1 polymer ?
#
loop_
_entity_poly.entity_id
_entity_poly.type
_entity_poly.pdbx_seq_one_letter_code
_entity_poly.pdbx_strand_id
1 'polypeptide(L)'
;GAKFKQVQGYKGSAGSRKAMEQGEVQGVALAWAAWKNGHPQWFEGGEKSFAVGILQSGFERDKDLPNIPLIRDLAKTPEEKAAADLIATNSLLGRGLALPPGAPKALVKPLRKAFWKTVNDPEFIKEAQRRRLPYLPLNGAEMQKTIEKLMTDMSPGAIKTARNAIFPNKK
;
A
#
# COMPACT_ATOMS: atom_id res chain seq x y z
N GLY A 1 -6.43 -12.11 17.47
CA GLY A 1 -6.34 -10.84 16.81
C GLY A 1 -6.25 -9.68 17.77
N ALA A 2 -5.65 -8.59 17.32
CA ALA A 2 -5.60 -7.35 18.08
C ALA A 2 -7.00 -6.75 18.25
N LYS A 3 -7.29 -6.23 19.45
CA LYS A 3 -8.59 -5.62 19.76
C LYS A 3 -8.57 -4.14 19.36
N PHE A 4 -8.69 -3.84 18.07
CA PHE A 4 -8.83 -2.46 17.60
C PHE A 4 -10.29 -2.08 17.42
N LYS A 5 -10.63 -0.85 17.84
CA LYS A 5 -11.88 -0.21 17.45
C LYS A 5 -11.61 0.63 16.20
N GLN A 6 -12.21 0.25 15.09
CA GLN A 6 -12.06 0.98 13.84
C GLN A 6 -12.96 2.21 13.83
N VAL A 7 -12.38 3.40 13.60
CA VAL A 7 -13.10 4.66 13.40
C VAL A 7 -12.97 5.04 11.92
N GLN A 8 -14.09 5.33 11.28
CA GLN A 8 -14.19 5.65 9.86
C GLN A 8 -14.79 7.05 9.65
N GLY A 9 -14.75 7.54 8.42
CA GLY A 9 -15.38 8.80 8.03
C GLY A 9 -14.44 9.99 7.85
N TYR A 10 -13.16 9.83 8.12
CA TYR A 10 -12.18 10.89 7.85
C TYR A 10 -11.94 11.09 6.35
N LYS A 11 -11.88 12.36 5.93
CA LYS A 11 -11.62 12.70 4.53
C LYS A 11 -10.12 12.61 4.22
N GLY A 12 -9.72 11.47 3.64
CA GLY A 12 -8.35 11.22 3.18
C GLY A 12 -7.29 11.17 4.30
N SER A 13 -6.03 11.04 3.91
CA SER A 13 -4.90 10.88 4.83
C SER A 13 -4.66 12.10 5.74
N ALA A 14 -4.96 13.30 5.26
CA ALA A 14 -4.81 14.52 6.06
C ALA A 14 -5.80 14.55 7.23
N GLY A 15 -7.07 14.19 6.99
CA GLY A 15 -8.08 14.11 8.04
C GLY A 15 -7.76 13.07 9.11
N SER A 16 -7.30 11.88 8.67
CA SER A 16 -6.90 10.82 9.61
C SER A 16 -5.69 11.22 10.47
N ARG A 17 -4.68 11.88 9.87
CA ARG A 17 -3.52 12.38 10.63
C ARG A 17 -3.93 13.44 11.66
N LYS A 18 -4.79 14.38 11.26
CA LYS A 18 -5.29 15.42 12.17
C LYS A 18 -6.04 14.81 13.36
N ALA A 19 -6.85 13.79 13.12
CA ALA A 19 -7.54 13.06 14.19
C ALA A 19 -6.57 12.39 15.17
N MET A 20 -5.46 11.84 14.69
CA MET A 20 -4.40 11.29 15.53
C MET A 20 -3.67 12.39 16.31
N GLU A 21 -3.36 13.52 15.67
CA GLU A 21 -2.71 14.67 16.31
C GLU A 21 -3.58 15.25 17.44
N GLN A 22 -4.89 15.27 17.26
CA GLN A 22 -5.87 15.73 18.23
C GLN A 22 -6.24 14.69 19.29
N GLY A 23 -5.70 13.47 19.20
CA GLY A 23 -5.97 12.38 20.15
C GLY A 23 -7.33 11.68 19.97
N GLU A 24 -8.08 11.98 18.90
CA GLU A 24 -9.35 11.30 18.60
C GLU A 24 -9.13 9.81 18.30
N VAL A 25 -7.99 9.47 17.70
CA VAL A 25 -7.59 8.09 17.43
C VAL A 25 -6.13 7.87 17.86
N GLN A 26 -5.82 6.66 18.32
CA GLN A 26 -4.48 6.30 18.81
C GLN A 26 -3.56 5.74 17.71
N GLY A 27 -4.10 5.48 16.52
CA GLY A 27 -3.30 4.95 15.42
C GLY A 27 -3.98 5.15 14.08
N VAL A 28 -3.18 5.26 13.03
CA VAL A 28 -3.64 5.42 11.65
C VAL A 28 -2.75 4.59 10.72
N ALA A 29 -3.37 3.88 9.78
CA ALA A 29 -2.67 3.18 8.71
C ALA A 29 -2.61 4.06 7.46
N LEU A 30 -1.41 4.43 7.02
CA LEU A 30 -1.17 5.21 5.81
C LEU A 30 0.06 4.68 5.08
N ALA A 31 0.20 5.05 3.79
CA ALA A 31 1.44 4.83 3.06
C ALA A 31 2.61 5.56 3.74
N TRP A 32 3.76 4.87 3.87
CA TRP A 32 4.95 5.45 4.52
C TRP A 32 5.36 6.80 3.91
N ALA A 33 5.29 6.93 2.59
CA ALA A 33 5.55 8.20 1.92
C ALA A 33 4.65 9.35 2.38
N ALA A 34 3.40 9.07 2.75
CA ALA A 34 2.50 10.09 3.29
C ALA A 34 2.92 10.56 4.69
N TRP A 35 3.50 9.67 5.50
CA TRP A 35 4.10 10.01 6.77
C TRP A 35 5.37 10.85 6.59
N LYS A 36 6.34 10.35 5.83
CA LYS A 36 7.63 11.03 5.59
C LYS A 36 7.49 12.43 5.00
N ASN A 37 6.55 12.61 4.08
CA ASN A 37 6.37 13.90 3.42
C ASN A 37 5.48 14.86 4.20
N GLY A 38 4.60 14.34 5.05
CA GLY A 38 3.67 15.17 5.81
C GLY A 38 4.19 15.59 7.19
N HIS A 39 4.76 14.67 7.93
CA HIS A 39 5.15 14.89 9.32
C HIS A 39 6.39 14.06 9.68
N PRO A 40 7.55 14.28 9.03
CA PRO A 40 8.75 13.51 9.32
C PRO A 40 9.17 13.63 10.80
N GLN A 41 9.00 14.81 11.40
CA GLN A 41 9.34 15.10 12.79
C GLN A 41 8.56 14.22 13.81
N TRP A 42 7.46 13.62 13.42
CA TRP A 42 6.71 12.73 14.34
C TRP A 42 7.45 11.44 14.65
N PHE A 43 8.39 11.05 13.79
CA PHE A 43 9.20 9.83 13.91
C PHE A 43 10.63 10.10 14.36
N GLU A 44 10.96 11.36 14.63
CA GLU A 44 12.25 11.79 15.16
C GLU A 44 12.18 11.81 16.68
N GLY A 45 13.18 11.22 17.35
CA GLY A 45 13.24 11.22 18.83
C GLY A 45 13.21 9.84 19.48
N GLY A 46 13.25 8.76 18.70
CA GLY A 46 13.29 7.39 19.21
C GLY A 46 12.06 7.06 20.06
N GLU A 47 12.25 6.66 21.32
CA GLU A 47 11.16 6.31 22.24
C GLU A 47 10.25 7.50 22.60
N LYS A 48 10.72 8.72 22.41
CA LYS A 48 9.95 9.95 22.67
C LYS A 48 9.26 10.51 21.43
N SER A 49 9.28 9.78 20.33
CA SER A 49 8.59 10.16 19.09
C SER A 49 7.10 10.28 19.32
N PHE A 50 6.47 11.26 18.66
CA PHE A 50 5.00 11.40 18.68
C PHE A 50 4.30 10.19 18.05
N ALA A 51 4.89 9.62 17.00
CA ALA A 51 4.38 8.43 16.34
C ALA A 51 5.48 7.37 16.22
N VAL A 52 5.09 6.11 16.36
CA VAL A 52 5.95 4.95 16.17
C VAL A 52 5.34 4.01 15.14
N GLY A 53 6.16 3.45 14.27
CA GLY A 53 5.73 2.38 13.38
C GLY A 53 5.59 1.08 14.18
N ILE A 54 4.44 0.44 14.09
CA ILE A 54 4.18 -0.82 14.78
C ILE A 54 4.11 -2.01 13.83
N LEU A 55 3.73 -1.76 12.59
CA LEU A 55 3.51 -2.79 11.58
C LEU A 55 3.57 -2.19 10.19
N GLN A 56 4.08 -2.93 9.22
CA GLN A 56 4.08 -2.52 7.83
C GLN A 56 3.46 -3.58 6.92
N SER A 57 2.81 -3.12 5.85
CA SER A 57 2.26 -3.96 4.80
C SER A 57 3.17 -3.89 3.58
N GLY A 58 3.66 -5.03 3.12
CA GLY A 58 4.55 -5.16 1.98
C GLY A 58 5.06 -6.58 1.85
N PHE A 59 5.81 -6.85 0.80
CA PHE A 59 6.53 -8.13 0.62
C PHE A 59 7.92 -8.08 1.22
N GLU A 60 8.49 -6.88 1.30
CA GLU A 60 9.78 -6.59 1.90
C GLU A 60 9.63 -5.40 2.85
N ARG A 61 10.51 -5.32 3.84
CA ARG A 61 10.54 -4.18 4.77
C ARG A 61 11.03 -2.95 4.05
N ASP A 62 10.41 -1.81 4.34
CA ASP A 62 10.91 -0.53 3.87
C ASP A 62 12.29 -0.26 4.47
N LYS A 63 13.21 0.26 3.67
CA LYS A 63 14.59 0.57 4.09
C LYS A 63 14.68 1.56 5.26
N ASP A 64 13.68 2.41 5.39
CA ASP A 64 13.60 3.37 6.49
C ASP A 64 12.97 2.75 7.75
N LEU A 65 12.38 1.55 7.64
CA LEU A 65 11.66 0.84 8.70
C LEU A 65 12.18 -0.60 8.90
N PRO A 66 13.50 -0.83 8.99
CA PRO A 66 14.08 -2.17 8.96
C PRO A 66 13.66 -3.04 10.15
N ASN A 67 13.33 -2.40 11.28
CA ASN A 67 12.97 -3.09 12.53
C ASN A 67 11.45 -3.26 12.71
N ILE A 68 10.63 -2.68 11.84
CA ILE A 68 9.18 -2.82 11.92
C ILE A 68 8.76 -4.12 11.23
N PRO A 69 8.01 -5.02 11.90
CA PRO A 69 7.60 -6.28 11.30
C PRO A 69 6.59 -6.09 10.15
N LEU A 70 6.64 -7.01 9.20
CA LEU A 70 5.60 -7.13 8.18
C LEU A 70 4.37 -7.85 8.74
N ILE A 71 3.18 -7.50 8.25
CA ILE A 71 1.94 -8.23 8.59
C ILE A 71 2.10 -9.73 8.32
N ARG A 72 2.74 -10.10 7.21
CA ARG A 72 2.98 -11.49 6.84
C ARG A 72 3.90 -12.25 7.81
N ASP A 73 4.79 -11.57 8.52
CA ASP A 73 5.67 -12.16 9.52
C ASP A 73 4.89 -12.64 10.77
N LEU A 74 3.70 -12.08 10.99
CA LEU A 74 2.82 -12.41 12.12
C LEU A 74 1.82 -13.52 11.79
N ALA A 75 1.74 -13.96 10.55
CA ALA A 75 0.84 -15.02 10.11
C ALA A 75 1.25 -16.37 10.72
N LYS A 76 0.29 -17.09 11.26
CA LYS A 76 0.50 -18.37 11.92
C LYS A 76 0.18 -19.57 11.02
N THR A 77 -0.61 -19.34 9.97
CA THR A 77 -1.00 -20.38 9.01
C THR A 77 -0.67 -19.96 7.58
N PRO A 78 -0.54 -20.91 6.65
CA PRO A 78 -0.37 -20.60 5.23
C PRO A 78 -1.48 -19.71 4.66
N GLU A 79 -2.73 -19.91 5.10
CA GLU A 79 -3.89 -19.11 4.68
C GLU A 79 -3.80 -17.66 5.17
N GLU A 80 -3.39 -17.45 6.42
CA GLU A 80 -3.15 -16.12 6.97
C GLU A 80 -2.01 -15.42 6.24
N LYS A 81 -0.94 -16.14 5.90
CA LYS A 81 0.17 -15.59 5.12
C LYS A 81 -0.27 -15.18 3.72
N ALA A 82 -1.01 -16.05 3.03
CA ALA A 82 -1.56 -15.75 1.72
C ALA A 82 -2.55 -14.57 1.76
N ALA A 83 -3.35 -14.45 2.82
CA ALA A 83 -4.23 -13.29 3.03
C ALA A 83 -3.43 -12.00 3.27
N ALA A 84 -2.34 -12.06 4.04
CA ALA A 84 -1.44 -10.93 4.25
C ALA A 84 -0.76 -10.50 2.94
N ASP A 85 -0.34 -11.46 2.11
CA ASP A 85 0.27 -11.21 0.80
C ASP A 85 -0.75 -10.57 -0.17
N LEU A 86 -2.02 -10.97 -0.12
CA LEU A 86 -3.08 -10.31 -0.88
C LEU A 86 -3.24 -8.84 -0.48
N ILE A 87 -3.23 -8.54 0.81
CA ILE A 87 -3.30 -7.17 1.31
C ILE A 87 -2.04 -6.39 0.90
N ALA A 88 -0.87 -7.01 0.99
CA ALA A 88 0.41 -6.42 0.59
C ALA A 88 0.51 -6.10 -0.90
N THR A 89 -0.27 -6.80 -1.75
CA THR A 89 -0.32 -6.53 -3.19
C THR A 89 -0.69 -5.09 -3.51
N ASN A 90 -1.50 -4.46 -2.67
CA ASN A 90 -1.84 -3.05 -2.83
C ASN A 90 -0.61 -2.12 -2.81
N SER A 91 0.43 -2.49 -2.06
CA SER A 91 1.69 -1.75 -2.03
C SER A 91 2.52 -1.90 -3.31
N LEU A 92 2.42 -3.06 -3.99
CA LEU A 92 3.05 -3.28 -5.30
C LEU A 92 2.35 -2.55 -6.43
N LEU A 93 1.01 -2.54 -6.41
CA LEU A 93 0.23 -1.92 -7.47
C LEU A 93 0.33 -0.39 -7.44
N GLY A 94 0.58 0.18 -6.26
CA GLY A 94 0.79 1.60 -6.09
C GLY A 94 -0.34 2.44 -6.71
N ARG A 95 0.04 3.40 -7.57
CA ARG A 95 -0.88 4.23 -8.35
C ARG A 95 -0.74 3.91 -9.82
N GLY A 96 -1.54 2.96 -10.29
CA GLY A 96 -1.55 2.54 -11.69
C GLY A 96 -2.64 3.23 -12.51
N LEU A 97 -2.44 3.25 -13.82
CA LEU A 97 -3.48 3.56 -14.80
C LEU A 97 -4.12 2.25 -15.27
N ALA A 98 -5.43 2.16 -15.19
CA ALA A 98 -6.18 1.02 -15.65
C ALA A 98 -7.18 1.43 -16.74
N LEU A 99 -7.39 0.54 -17.70
CA LEU A 99 -8.48 0.68 -18.66
C LEU A 99 -9.76 0.03 -18.11
N PRO A 100 -10.93 0.53 -18.47
CA PRO A 100 -12.17 -0.09 -18.07
C PRO A 100 -12.32 -1.51 -18.67
N PRO A 101 -13.12 -2.39 -18.04
CA PRO A 101 -13.47 -3.67 -18.63
C PRO A 101 -14.03 -3.51 -20.06
N GLY A 102 -13.61 -4.40 -20.97
CA GLY A 102 -14.04 -4.35 -22.37
C GLY A 102 -13.32 -3.33 -23.26
N ALA A 103 -12.32 -2.59 -22.74
CA ALA A 103 -11.53 -1.71 -23.57
C ALA A 103 -10.87 -2.46 -24.74
N PRO A 104 -10.82 -1.85 -25.96
CA PRO A 104 -10.21 -2.49 -27.11
C PRO A 104 -8.76 -2.88 -26.86
N LYS A 105 -8.40 -4.15 -27.07
CA LYS A 105 -7.03 -4.66 -26.86
C LYS A 105 -5.99 -3.88 -27.66
N ALA A 106 -6.35 -3.33 -28.80
CA ALA A 106 -5.47 -2.50 -29.63
C ALA A 106 -4.96 -1.23 -28.91
N LEU A 107 -5.69 -0.71 -27.91
CA LEU A 107 -5.30 0.45 -27.12
C LEU A 107 -4.27 0.12 -26.02
N VAL A 108 -4.21 -1.11 -25.56
CA VAL A 108 -3.37 -1.50 -24.42
C VAL A 108 -1.89 -1.28 -24.71
N LYS A 109 -1.40 -1.78 -25.86
CA LYS A 109 0.01 -1.68 -26.23
C LYS A 109 0.50 -0.25 -26.43
N PRO A 110 -0.20 0.61 -27.20
CA PRO A 110 0.18 2.02 -27.34
C PRO A 110 0.17 2.77 -26.00
N LEU A 111 -0.84 2.57 -25.15
CA LEU A 111 -0.94 3.26 -23.86
C LEU A 111 0.16 2.80 -22.88
N ARG A 112 0.47 1.51 -22.82
CA ARG A 112 1.61 1.01 -22.04
C ARG A 112 2.93 1.63 -22.50
N LYS A 113 3.13 1.74 -23.82
CA LYS A 113 4.33 2.39 -24.39
C LYS A 113 4.40 3.87 -24.04
N ALA A 114 3.29 4.60 -24.15
CA ALA A 114 3.22 6.01 -23.79
C ALA A 114 3.49 6.23 -22.30
N PHE A 115 2.83 5.45 -21.43
CA PHE A 115 3.07 5.49 -19.99
C PHE A 115 4.54 5.25 -19.65
N TRP A 116 5.13 4.17 -20.21
CA TRP A 116 6.51 3.82 -19.95
C TRP A 116 7.49 4.90 -20.42
N LYS A 117 7.24 5.52 -21.57
CA LYS A 117 8.01 6.67 -22.04
C LYS A 117 7.91 7.85 -21.08
N THR A 118 6.70 8.16 -20.61
CA THR A 118 6.45 9.29 -19.69
C THR A 118 7.17 9.10 -18.36
N VAL A 119 7.02 7.94 -17.72
CA VAL A 119 7.66 7.72 -16.40
C VAL A 119 9.18 7.60 -16.48
N ASN A 120 9.77 7.33 -17.63
CA ASN A 120 11.21 7.34 -17.84
C ASN A 120 11.75 8.64 -18.46
N ASP A 121 10.90 9.65 -18.61
CA ASP A 121 11.32 10.95 -19.09
C ASP A 121 12.12 11.69 -17.99
N PRO A 122 13.31 12.25 -18.32
CA PRO A 122 14.14 12.93 -17.34
C PRO A 122 13.43 14.10 -16.62
N GLU A 123 12.61 14.87 -17.33
CA GLU A 123 11.86 15.98 -16.74
C GLU A 123 10.79 15.49 -15.77
N PHE A 124 10.11 14.38 -16.12
CA PHE A 124 9.15 13.74 -15.21
C PHE A 124 9.84 13.24 -13.93
N ILE A 125 10.98 12.59 -14.06
CA ILE A 125 11.77 12.09 -12.92
C ILE A 125 12.19 13.24 -12.02
N LYS A 126 12.73 14.31 -12.60
CA LYS A 126 13.14 15.51 -11.88
C LYS A 126 11.98 16.15 -11.11
N GLU A 127 10.81 16.25 -11.74
CA GLU A 127 9.63 16.79 -11.10
C GLU A 127 9.10 15.89 -9.97
N ALA A 128 9.11 14.57 -10.15
CA ALA A 128 8.76 13.61 -9.10
C ALA A 128 9.69 13.76 -7.89
N GLN A 129 11.00 13.87 -8.11
CA GLN A 129 11.99 14.08 -7.07
C GLN A 129 11.78 15.43 -6.35
N ARG A 130 11.55 16.51 -7.11
CA ARG A 130 11.26 17.83 -6.54
C ARG A 130 10.06 17.81 -5.61
N ARG A 131 9.03 17.06 -5.98
CA ARG A 131 7.81 16.87 -5.17
C ARG A 131 7.95 15.79 -4.09
N ARG A 132 9.11 15.17 -3.95
CA ARG A 132 9.35 14.05 -3.02
C ARG A 132 8.34 12.92 -3.18
N LEU A 133 7.90 12.66 -4.42
CA LEU A 133 6.99 11.57 -4.72
C LEU A 133 7.76 10.24 -4.73
N PRO A 134 7.19 9.15 -4.20
CA PRO A 134 7.74 7.82 -4.40
C PRO A 134 7.83 7.52 -5.89
N TYR A 135 9.01 7.12 -6.36
CA TYR A 135 9.22 6.81 -7.75
C TYR A 135 9.81 5.40 -7.89
N LEU A 136 8.94 4.45 -8.18
CA LEU A 136 9.24 3.05 -8.45
C LEU A 136 8.35 2.60 -9.62
N PRO A 137 8.68 2.95 -10.87
CA PRO A 137 7.84 2.63 -12.01
C PRO A 137 7.85 1.13 -12.29
N LEU A 138 6.67 0.57 -12.49
CA LEU A 138 6.46 -0.80 -12.91
C LEU A 138 5.78 -0.79 -14.28
N ASN A 139 6.31 -1.56 -15.24
CA ASN A 139 5.69 -1.62 -16.55
C ASN A 139 4.37 -2.43 -16.51
N GLY A 140 3.44 -2.08 -17.40
CA GLY A 140 2.11 -2.66 -17.38
C GLY A 140 2.05 -4.16 -17.69
N ALA A 141 3.07 -4.75 -18.33
CA ALA A 141 3.11 -6.19 -18.58
C ALA A 141 3.53 -6.94 -17.31
N GLU A 142 4.52 -6.42 -16.58
CA GLU A 142 4.94 -6.97 -15.29
C GLU A 142 3.83 -6.84 -14.25
N MET A 143 3.16 -5.69 -14.18
CA MET A 143 2.01 -5.50 -13.30
C MET A 143 0.90 -6.50 -13.60
N GLN A 144 0.55 -6.69 -14.87
CA GLN A 144 -0.46 -7.65 -15.30
C GLN A 144 -0.10 -9.07 -14.88
N LYS A 145 1.14 -9.50 -15.15
CA LYS A 145 1.65 -10.82 -14.76
C LYS A 145 1.61 -11.03 -13.26
N THR A 146 1.97 -10.01 -12.48
CA THR A 146 1.94 -10.07 -11.02
C THR A 146 0.51 -10.26 -10.50
N ILE A 147 -0.46 -9.50 -11.04
CA ILE A 147 -1.86 -9.62 -10.67
C ILE A 147 -2.40 -11.00 -11.04
N GLU A 148 -2.15 -11.46 -12.27
CA GLU A 148 -2.59 -12.78 -12.75
C GLU A 148 -2.06 -13.89 -11.86
N LYS A 149 -0.76 -13.88 -11.55
CA LYS A 149 -0.14 -14.85 -10.65
C LYS A 149 -0.79 -14.85 -9.28
N LEU A 150 -0.94 -13.69 -8.66
CA LEU A 150 -1.58 -13.56 -7.35
C LEU A 150 -3.01 -14.11 -7.34
N MET A 151 -3.80 -13.82 -8.38
CA MET A 151 -5.18 -14.30 -8.49
C MET A 151 -5.27 -15.79 -8.73
N THR A 152 -4.29 -16.37 -9.45
CA THR A 152 -4.25 -17.81 -9.75
C THR A 152 -3.77 -18.63 -8.55
N ASP A 153 -2.78 -18.11 -7.82
CA ASP A 153 -2.14 -18.82 -6.72
C ASP A 153 -2.97 -18.77 -5.41
N MET A 154 -4.06 -17.99 -5.40
CA MET A 154 -4.87 -17.79 -4.20
C MET A 154 -5.87 -18.93 -3.96
N SER A 155 -5.75 -19.58 -2.81
CA SER A 155 -6.73 -20.57 -2.37
C SER A 155 -8.05 -19.89 -1.95
N PRO A 156 -9.21 -20.58 -2.07
CA PRO A 156 -10.48 -20.10 -1.55
C PRO A 156 -10.42 -19.75 -0.05
N GLY A 157 -9.63 -20.47 0.73
CA GLY A 157 -9.40 -20.20 2.15
C GLY A 157 -8.68 -18.89 2.39
N ALA A 158 -7.64 -18.57 1.61
CA ALA A 158 -6.92 -17.30 1.69
C ALA A 158 -7.82 -16.11 1.31
N ILE A 159 -8.62 -16.26 0.26
CA ILE A 159 -9.60 -15.23 -0.14
C ILE A 159 -10.62 -14.99 0.96
N LYS A 160 -11.17 -16.05 1.56
CA LYS A 160 -12.12 -15.94 2.68
C LYS A 160 -11.49 -15.25 3.89
N THR A 161 -10.26 -15.62 4.25
CA THR A 161 -9.51 -15.02 5.36
C THR A 161 -9.25 -13.53 5.12
N ALA A 162 -8.77 -13.16 3.95
CA ALA A 162 -8.56 -11.76 3.57
C ALA A 162 -9.86 -10.96 3.58
N ARG A 163 -10.95 -11.52 3.02
CA ARG A 163 -12.26 -10.88 3.01
C ARG A 163 -12.77 -10.60 4.42
N ASN A 164 -12.66 -11.57 5.32
CA ASN A 164 -13.08 -11.42 6.71
C ASN A 164 -12.22 -10.39 7.47
N ALA A 165 -10.93 -10.31 7.15
CA ALA A 165 -10.05 -9.30 7.73
C ALA A 165 -10.38 -7.88 7.25
N ILE A 166 -10.72 -7.71 5.96
CA ILE A 166 -11.03 -6.40 5.36
C ILE A 166 -12.46 -5.96 5.70
N PHE A 167 -13.42 -6.90 5.75
CA PHE A 167 -14.84 -6.65 5.93
C PHE A 167 -15.42 -7.47 7.09
N PRO A 168 -14.99 -7.24 8.33
CA PRO A 168 -15.35 -8.11 9.48
C PRO A 168 -16.85 -8.14 9.78
N ASN A 169 -17.62 -7.16 9.30
CA ASN A 169 -19.06 -7.02 9.59
C ASN A 169 -19.98 -7.26 8.38
N LYS A 170 -19.46 -7.72 7.25
CA LYS A 170 -20.31 -8.13 6.11
C LYS A 170 -20.55 -9.63 6.20
N LYS A 171 -21.71 -10.00 6.77
CA LYS A 171 -22.31 -11.32 6.57
C LYS A 171 -22.82 -11.45 5.14
#